data_bb26a4085212bf802ff986b025313007
#
_entry.id   bb26a4085212bf802ff986b025313007
#
_cell.length_a   1.000
_cell.length_b   1.000
_cell.length_c   1.000
_cell.angle_alpha   90.00
_cell.angle_beta   90.00
_cell.angle_gamma   90.00
#
_symmetry.space_group_name_H-M   'P 1'
#
loop_
_entity.id
_entity.type
_entity.pdbx_description
1 polymer ?
#
loop_
_entity_poly.entity_id
_entity_poly.type
_entity_poly.pdbx_seq_one_letter_code
_entity_poly.pdbx_strand_id
1 'polypeptide(L)'
;MKRISIGTLALAIGLYATPALHAQAQPTEGIRFGFGVGPTLPIGNFGDVDKMGYHVLGALQLPISQSPVHLRIDVLYGQTSHDVGSGSTTLFGAAVSALYHLGDRHASARPYILGGLGLYNVDAFGASQSKIAYGFGGGLLFGLSGLNAFVEARYMSVQTSGSSLSFVPITVGLMFK
;
A
#
# COMPACT_ATOMS: atom_id res chain seq x y z
N MET A 1 0.23 42.35 -5.44
CA MET A 1 0.60 40.95 -5.71
C MET A 1 1.41 40.42 -4.52
N LYS A 2 0.79 39.69 -3.58
CA LYS A 2 1.46 39.10 -2.40
C LYS A 2 1.78 37.66 -2.70
N ARG A 3 3.05 37.29 -2.70
CA ARG A 3 3.52 35.93 -2.82
C ARG A 3 3.31 35.21 -1.48
N ILE A 4 2.48 34.18 -1.45
CA ILE A 4 2.30 33.32 -0.30
C ILE A 4 3.39 32.26 -0.34
N SER A 5 4.29 32.32 0.65
CA SER A 5 5.35 31.35 0.86
C SER A 5 4.73 30.07 1.45
N ILE A 6 4.92 28.94 0.78
CA ILE A 6 4.49 27.64 1.26
C ILE A 6 5.49 27.17 2.31
N GLY A 7 5.07 27.24 3.58
CA GLY A 7 5.85 26.76 4.72
C GLY A 7 5.99 25.23 4.67
N THR A 8 7.23 24.77 4.70
CA THR A 8 7.62 23.36 4.85
C THR A 8 7.16 22.85 6.21
N LEU A 9 6.14 21.99 6.23
CA LEU A 9 5.70 21.27 7.43
C LEU A 9 6.63 20.07 7.65
N ALA A 10 7.67 20.26 8.46
CA ALA A 10 8.52 19.17 8.93
C ALA A 10 7.79 18.40 10.04
N LEU A 11 7.36 17.19 9.76
CA LEU A 11 6.79 16.27 10.74
C LEU A 11 7.93 15.65 11.55
N ALA A 12 8.25 16.23 12.71
CA ALA A 12 9.19 15.67 13.67
C ALA A 12 8.53 14.53 14.43
N ILE A 13 8.82 13.28 14.05
CA ILE A 13 8.46 12.10 14.84
C ILE A 13 9.50 11.98 15.96
N GLY A 14 9.15 12.43 17.17
CA GLY A 14 9.97 12.26 18.37
C GLY A 14 10.00 10.79 18.78
N LEU A 15 11.14 10.13 18.59
CA LEU A 15 11.44 8.84 19.20
C LEU A 15 11.74 9.05 20.68
N TYR A 16 10.79 8.76 21.55
CA TYR A 16 11.08 8.59 22.96
C TYR A 16 11.67 7.19 23.18
N ALA A 17 12.96 7.11 23.44
CA ALA A 17 13.63 5.89 23.87
C ALA A 17 13.26 5.61 25.34
N THR A 18 12.46 4.57 25.57
CA THR A 18 12.27 4.01 26.93
C THR A 18 13.32 2.93 27.21
N PRO A 19 13.82 2.81 28.47
CA PRO A 19 14.92 1.90 28.80
C PRO A 19 14.52 0.44 28.68
N ALA A 20 15.46 -0.36 28.20
CA ALA A 20 15.36 -1.77 27.94
C ALA A 20 15.01 -2.59 29.18
N LEU A 21 13.86 -3.20 29.21
CA LEU A 21 13.59 -4.41 29.98
C LEU A 21 14.17 -5.61 29.20
N HIS A 22 14.99 -6.40 29.84
CA HIS A 22 15.61 -7.62 29.29
C HIS A 22 14.52 -8.62 28.89
N ALA A 23 14.09 -8.56 27.63
CA ALA A 23 13.26 -9.59 27.03
C ALA A 23 14.18 -10.64 26.42
N GLN A 24 14.00 -11.90 26.83
CA GLN A 24 14.63 -13.07 26.21
C GLN A 24 14.43 -12.97 24.70
N ALA A 25 15.51 -13.13 23.93
CA ALA A 25 15.54 -13.02 22.49
C ALA A 25 14.61 -14.06 21.84
N GLN A 26 13.37 -13.70 21.62
CA GLN A 26 12.54 -14.38 20.64
C GLN A 26 13.09 -14.05 19.25
N PRO A 27 13.07 -14.98 18.29
CA PRO A 27 13.55 -14.71 16.94
C PRO A 27 12.78 -13.49 16.40
N THR A 28 13.46 -12.38 16.30
CA THR A 28 12.93 -11.12 15.83
C THR A 28 12.58 -11.33 14.36
N GLU A 29 11.32 -11.30 14.02
CA GLU A 29 10.94 -11.25 12.59
C GLU A 29 11.63 -10.02 11.99
N GLY A 30 12.55 -10.26 11.04
CA GLY A 30 13.34 -9.20 10.44
C GLY A 30 12.50 -8.31 9.52
N ILE A 31 13.05 -7.17 9.17
CA ILE A 31 12.53 -6.31 8.11
C ILE A 31 12.42 -7.13 6.83
N ARG A 32 11.33 -6.97 6.09
CA ARG A 32 11.08 -7.67 4.83
C ARG A 32 10.86 -6.65 3.72
N PHE A 33 11.47 -6.92 2.58
CA PHE A 33 11.26 -6.16 1.35
C PHE A 33 10.45 -7.00 0.38
N GLY A 34 9.58 -6.35 -0.38
CA GLY A 34 8.77 -7.06 -1.36
C GLY A 34 8.53 -6.24 -2.61
N PHE A 35 8.19 -6.96 -3.65
CA PHE A 35 7.65 -6.37 -4.86
C PHE A 35 6.53 -7.26 -5.39
N GLY A 36 5.60 -6.63 -6.09
CA GLY A 36 4.48 -7.31 -6.69
C GLY A 36 3.97 -6.59 -7.93
N VAL A 37 3.19 -7.31 -8.70
CA VAL A 37 2.54 -6.81 -9.91
C VAL A 37 1.13 -7.38 -10.01
N GLY A 38 0.29 -6.72 -10.76
CA GLY A 38 -1.03 -7.26 -11.01
C GLY A 38 -1.98 -6.32 -11.72
N PRO A 39 -3.22 -6.76 -11.96
CA PRO A 39 -4.26 -5.92 -12.52
C PRO A 39 -4.78 -4.91 -11.49
N THR A 40 -5.14 -3.74 -11.98
CA THR A 40 -5.88 -2.70 -11.25
C THR A 40 -7.27 -2.62 -11.85
N LEU A 41 -8.28 -2.85 -11.02
CA LEU A 41 -9.69 -2.83 -11.41
C LEU A 41 -10.30 -1.51 -10.93
N PRO A 42 -10.55 -0.53 -11.82
CA PRO A 42 -11.35 0.63 -11.50
C PRO A 42 -12.77 0.22 -11.13
N ILE A 43 -13.35 0.86 -10.12
CA ILE A 43 -14.72 0.60 -9.66
C ILE A 43 -15.48 1.89 -9.38
N GLY A 44 -16.82 1.80 -9.35
CA GLY A 44 -17.69 2.97 -9.20
C GLY A 44 -17.47 3.98 -10.32
N ASN A 45 -17.56 5.27 -10.04
CA ASN A 45 -17.40 6.34 -11.04
C ASN A 45 -16.06 6.28 -11.81
N PHE A 46 -15.03 5.69 -11.22
CA PHE A 46 -13.75 5.47 -11.91
C PHE A 46 -13.85 4.34 -12.93
N GLY A 47 -14.61 3.29 -12.62
CA GLY A 47 -14.89 2.19 -13.54
C GLY A 47 -15.80 2.57 -14.72
N ASP A 48 -16.53 3.69 -14.61
CA ASP A 48 -17.36 4.20 -15.71
C ASP A 48 -16.55 4.92 -16.79
N VAL A 49 -15.31 5.32 -16.48
CA VAL A 49 -14.44 6.11 -17.39
C VAL A 49 -13.15 5.39 -17.76
N ASP A 50 -12.67 4.46 -16.92
CA ASP A 50 -11.41 3.75 -17.11
C ASP A 50 -11.60 2.24 -17.08
N LYS A 51 -10.90 1.54 -17.98
CA LYS A 51 -10.80 0.09 -18.03
C LYS A 51 -9.77 -0.46 -17.06
N MET A 52 -9.79 -1.76 -16.89
CA MET A 52 -8.75 -2.50 -16.16
C MET A 52 -7.37 -2.10 -16.68
N GLY A 53 -6.46 -1.85 -15.74
CA GLY A 53 -5.07 -1.55 -15.99
C GLY A 53 -4.13 -2.51 -15.26
N TYR A 54 -2.91 -2.07 -15.06
CA TYR A 54 -1.88 -2.81 -14.32
C TYR A 54 -1.24 -1.92 -13.25
N HIS A 55 -0.58 -2.57 -12.31
CA HIS A 55 0.27 -1.88 -11.34
C HIS A 55 1.52 -2.69 -11.01
N VAL A 56 2.52 -1.99 -10.52
CA VAL A 56 3.67 -2.52 -9.81
C VAL A 56 3.68 -1.96 -8.39
N LEU A 57 4.12 -2.76 -7.44
CA LEU A 57 4.11 -2.43 -6.03
C LEU A 57 5.46 -2.81 -5.41
N GLY A 58 6.06 -1.85 -4.69
CA GLY A 58 7.16 -2.09 -3.79
C GLY A 58 6.66 -2.04 -2.35
N ALA A 59 7.12 -2.94 -1.49
CA ALA A 59 6.68 -3.05 -0.10
C ALA A 59 7.85 -3.17 0.86
N LEU A 60 7.74 -2.49 2.00
CA LEU A 60 8.62 -2.63 3.15
C LEU A 60 7.75 -3.00 4.35
N GLN A 61 7.99 -4.16 4.95
CA GLN A 61 7.27 -4.64 6.12
C GLN A 61 8.19 -4.65 7.35
N LEU A 62 7.76 -3.96 8.39
CA LEU A 62 8.45 -3.78 9.66
C LEU A 62 7.67 -4.51 10.75
N PRO A 63 8.25 -5.48 11.44
CA PRO A 63 7.60 -6.12 12.58
C PRO A 63 7.51 -5.15 13.75
N ILE A 64 6.38 -5.15 14.44
CA ILE A 64 6.23 -4.45 15.72
C ILE A 64 6.53 -5.48 16.81
N SER A 65 7.52 -5.19 17.64
CA SER A 65 7.98 -6.10 18.70
C SER A 65 6.82 -6.58 19.58
N GLN A 66 6.76 -7.89 19.82
CA GLN A 66 5.75 -8.57 20.66
C GLN A 66 4.29 -8.41 20.16
N SER A 67 4.08 -8.00 18.90
CA SER A 67 2.76 -7.80 18.33
C SER A 67 2.55 -8.69 17.09
N PRO A 68 1.34 -9.21 16.86
CA PRO A 68 0.98 -9.84 15.59
C PRO A 68 0.76 -8.82 14.48
N VAL A 69 0.86 -7.52 14.79
CA VAL A 69 0.71 -6.42 13.85
C VAL A 69 2.08 -6.04 13.28
N HIS A 70 2.12 -5.82 11.99
CA HIS A 70 3.27 -5.29 11.26
C HIS A 70 2.93 -3.93 10.68
N LEU A 71 3.89 -3.04 10.64
CA LEU A 71 3.80 -1.82 9.85
C LEU A 71 4.24 -2.15 8.43
N ARG A 72 3.45 -1.74 7.44
CA ARG A 72 3.80 -1.91 6.03
C ARG A 72 3.79 -0.56 5.32
N ILE A 73 4.86 -0.28 4.60
CA ILE A 73 4.99 0.88 3.73
C ILE A 73 4.99 0.37 2.31
N ASP A 74 4.10 0.89 1.48
CA ASP A 74 3.95 0.52 0.08
C ASP A 74 4.18 1.72 -0.82
N VAL A 75 4.79 1.48 -1.97
CA VAL A 75 4.84 2.40 -3.10
C VAL A 75 4.19 1.70 -4.29
N LEU A 76 3.20 2.32 -4.89
CA LEU A 76 2.47 1.77 -6.02
C LEU A 76 2.58 2.72 -7.21
N TYR A 77 2.89 2.15 -8.36
CA TYR A 77 2.72 2.77 -9.67
C TYR A 77 1.73 1.95 -10.47
N GLY A 78 0.72 2.58 -11.03
CA GLY A 78 -0.31 1.92 -11.82
C GLY A 78 -0.72 2.77 -13.02
N GLN A 79 -1.26 2.12 -14.03
CA GLN A 79 -1.82 2.77 -15.20
C GLN A 79 -3.09 2.05 -15.64
N THR A 80 -4.14 2.82 -15.89
CA THR A 80 -5.42 2.36 -16.46
C THR A 80 -5.64 3.04 -17.80
N SER A 81 -6.41 2.43 -18.69
CA SER A 81 -6.73 2.98 -20.00
C SER A 81 -8.14 3.55 -19.98
N HIS A 82 -8.38 4.67 -20.64
CA HIS A 82 -9.71 5.25 -20.77
C HIS A 82 -10.64 4.34 -21.56
N ASP A 83 -11.92 4.31 -21.19
CA ASP A 83 -12.94 3.52 -21.91
C ASP A 83 -13.31 4.17 -23.25
N VAL A 84 -13.35 5.49 -23.31
CA VAL A 84 -13.69 6.26 -24.49
C VAL A 84 -12.54 7.19 -24.87
N GLY A 85 -12.11 7.13 -26.12
CA GLY A 85 -10.98 7.93 -26.62
C GLY A 85 -9.62 7.26 -26.42
N SER A 86 -8.56 8.00 -26.77
CA SER A 86 -7.17 7.61 -26.52
C SER A 86 -6.66 8.34 -25.30
N GLY A 87 -6.28 7.60 -24.23
CA GLY A 87 -5.72 8.17 -23.03
C GLY A 87 -5.55 7.14 -21.91
N SER A 88 -4.87 7.55 -20.87
CA SER A 88 -4.63 6.71 -19.68
C SER A 88 -4.63 7.55 -18.43
N THR A 89 -5.04 6.96 -17.31
CA THR A 89 -4.87 7.52 -15.98
C THR A 89 -3.66 6.86 -15.32
N THR A 90 -2.72 7.66 -14.85
CA THR A 90 -1.56 7.19 -14.10
C THR A 90 -1.78 7.43 -12.61
N LEU A 91 -1.51 6.40 -11.82
CA LEU A 91 -1.60 6.39 -10.37
C LEU A 91 -0.20 6.17 -9.79
N PHE A 92 0.32 7.11 -9.02
CA PHE A 92 1.56 6.93 -8.28
C PHE A 92 1.33 7.34 -6.84
N GLY A 93 1.63 6.45 -5.89
CA GLY A 93 1.38 6.74 -4.50
C GLY A 93 2.21 5.93 -3.53
N ALA A 94 2.23 6.42 -2.29
CA ALA A 94 2.78 5.72 -1.15
C ALA A 94 1.73 5.63 -0.04
N ALA A 95 1.71 4.50 0.66
CA ALA A 95 0.78 4.24 1.75
C ALA A 95 1.50 3.59 2.94
N VAL A 96 0.96 3.86 4.12
CA VAL A 96 1.35 3.20 5.37
C VAL A 96 0.15 2.44 5.89
N SER A 97 0.32 1.16 6.18
CA SER A 97 -0.74 0.24 6.60
C SER A 97 -0.35 -0.53 7.84
N ALA A 98 -1.31 -0.81 8.71
CA ALA A 98 -1.21 -1.85 9.71
C ALA A 98 -1.61 -3.17 9.05
N LEU A 99 -0.78 -4.21 9.20
CA LEU A 99 -1.00 -5.54 8.66
C LEU A 99 -1.07 -6.53 9.82
N TYR A 100 -2.13 -7.31 9.88
CA TYR A 100 -2.36 -8.32 10.91
C TYR A 100 -2.40 -9.72 10.28
N HIS A 101 -1.47 -10.59 10.70
CA HIS A 101 -1.45 -11.98 10.28
C HIS A 101 -2.45 -12.81 11.10
N LEU A 102 -3.26 -13.58 10.41
CA LEU A 102 -4.24 -14.49 10.99
C LEU A 102 -3.66 -15.92 11.07
N GLY A 103 -4.04 -16.66 12.11
CA GLY A 103 -3.67 -18.06 12.26
C GLY A 103 -2.23 -18.33 12.72
N ASP A 104 -1.77 -19.56 12.53
CA ASP A 104 -0.48 -20.04 13.01
C ASP A 104 0.68 -19.45 12.17
N ARG A 105 1.76 -19.08 12.88
CA ARG A 105 2.99 -18.55 12.26
C ARG A 105 3.74 -19.61 11.43
N HIS A 106 3.51 -20.90 11.69
CA HIS A 106 4.15 -22.02 11.01
C HIS A 106 3.32 -22.60 9.87
N ALA A 107 2.11 -22.07 9.63
CA ALA A 107 1.28 -22.50 8.51
C ALA A 107 1.94 -22.16 7.18
N SER A 108 1.88 -23.09 6.21
CA SER A 108 2.42 -22.92 4.86
C SER A 108 1.75 -21.79 4.09
N ALA A 109 0.49 -21.49 4.40
CA ALA A 109 -0.28 -20.36 3.90
C ALA A 109 -0.84 -19.58 5.09
N ARG A 110 -0.51 -18.30 5.17
CA ARG A 110 -0.93 -17.40 6.27
C ARG A 110 -1.84 -16.30 5.74
N PRO A 111 -3.12 -16.32 6.08
CA PRO A 111 -4.00 -15.20 5.78
C PRO A 111 -3.56 -13.95 6.54
N TYR A 112 -3.81 -12.79 5.95
CA TYR A 112 -3.63 -11.51 6.63
C TYR A 112 -4.67 -10.51 6.14
N ILE A 113 -4.92 -9.52 6.98
CA ILE A 113 -5.69 -8.33 6.67
C ILE A 113 -4.80 -7.11 6.84
N LEU A 114 -5.10 -6.05 6.12
CA LEU A 114 -4.40 -4.78 6.25
C LEU A 114 -5.33 -3.61 6.00
N GLY A 115 -4.96 -2.48 6.57
CA GLY A 115 -5.65 -1.21 6.35
C GLY A 115 -4.75 -0.04 6.64
N GLY A 116 -4.92 1.05 5.89
CA GLY A 116 -4.03 2.20 6.03
C GLY A 116 -4.43 3.41 5.24
N LEU A 117 -3.53 4.38 5.27
CA LEU A 117 -3.67 5.69 4.62
C LEU A 117 -2.47 5.94 3.73
N GLY A 118 -2.67 6.73 2.69
CA GLY A 118 -1.61 7.08 1.75
C GLY A 118 -1.83 8.41 1.07
N LEU A 119 -0.83 8.77 0.28
CA LEU A 119 -0.87 9.91 -0.63
C LEU A 119 -0.69 9.36 -2.04
N TYR A 120 -1.62 9.71 -2.92
CA TYR A 120 -1.61 9.32 -4.32
C TYR A 120 -1.62 10.54 -5.21
N ASN A 121 -0.76 10.53 -6.18
CA ASN A 121 -0.77 11.44 -7.31
C ASN A 121 -1.56 10.75 -8.43
N VAL A 122 -2.61 11.42 -8.86
CA VAL A 122 -3.45 10.98 -9.98
C VAL A 122 -3.18 11.93 -11.14
N ASP A 123 -2.69 11.40 -12.24
CA ASP A 123 -2.46 12.12 -13.48
C ASP A 123 -3.45 11.60 -14.54
N ALA A 124 -4.39 12.47 -14.88
CA ALA A 124 -5.40 12.20 -15.89
C ALA A 124 -5.63 13.46 -16.71
N PHE A 125 -5.76 13.34 -18.02
CA PHE A 125 -6.02 14.43 -18.96
C PHE A 125 -5.04 15.60 -18.85
N GLY A 126 -3.76 15.33 -18.49
CA GLY A 126 -2.72 16.34 -18.33
C GLY A 126 -2.80 17.18 -17.05
N ALA A 127 -3.66 16.80 -16.11
CA ALA A 127 -3.74 17.40 -14.79
C ALA A 127 -3.25 16.41 -13.73
N SER A 128 -2.29 16.84 -12.91
CA SER A 128 -1.70 16.05 -11.84
C SER A 128 -2.13 16.59 -10.49
N GLN A 129 -2.68 15.73 -9.62
CA GLN A 129 -3.16 16.13 -8.29
C GLN A 129 -2.77 15.10 -7.23
N SER A 130 -2.14 15.58 -6.15
CA SER A 130 -1.87 14.75 -4.97
C SER A 130 -3.05 14.74 -4.02
N LYS A 131 -3.51 13.57 -3.64
CA LYS A 131 -4.71 13.36 -2.83
C LYS A 131 -4.47 12.33 -1.73
N ILE A 132 -5.21 12.48 -0.63
CA ILE A 132 -5.23 11.48 0.43
C ILE A 132 -6.03 10.27 -0.04
N ALA A 133 -5.51 9.08 0.25
CA ALA A 133 -6.17 7.82 0.01
C ALA A 133 -6.29 7.01 1.31
N TYR A 134 -7.30 6.19 1.40
CA TYR A 134 -7.40 5.13 2.38
C TYR A 134 -7.65 3.81 1.67
N GLY A 135 -7.23 2.73 2.31
CA GLY A 135 -7.44 1.42 1.75
C GLY A 135 -7.46 0.34 2.81
N PHE A 136 -8.14 -0.75 2.49
CA PHE A 136 -8.17 -1.96 3.30
C PHE A 136 -8.24 -3.17 2.38
N GLY A 137 -7.81 -4.31 2.89
CA GLY A 137 -7.80 -5.53 2.10
C GLY A 137 -7.28 -6.71 2.87
N GLY A 138 -6.95 -7.75 2.12
CA GLY A 138 -6.39 -8.96 2.68
C GLY A 138 -5.66 -9.78 1.64
N GLY A 139 -4.95 -10.77 2.11
CA GLY A 139 -4.16 -11.64 1.26
C GLY A 139 -3.74 -12.93 1.94
N LEU A 140 -3.01 -13.72 1.18
CA LEU A 140 -2.37 -14.96 1.62
C LEU A 140 -0.87 -14.82 1.43
N LEU A 141 -0.12 -15.15 2.46
CA LEU A 141 1.34 -15.25 2.44
C LEU A 141 1.73 -16.72 2.42
N PHE A 142 2.51 -17.14 1.45
CA PHE A 142 2.99 -18.51 1.27
C PHE A 142 4.49 -18.56 1.60
N GLY A 143 4.86 -19.38 2.60
CA GLY A 143 6.25 -19.64 2.93
C GLY A 143 6.92 -20.51 1.88
N LEU A 144 8.00 -20.00 1.27
CA LEU A 144 8.89 -20.74 0.39
C LEU A 144 10.29 -20.79 1.01
N SER A 145 11.15 -21.70 0.55
CA SER A 145 12.52 -21.80 1.06
C SER A 145 13.29 -20.49 0.77
N GLY A 146 13.51 -19.67 1.82
CA GLY A 146 14.29 -18.44 1.78
C GLY A 146 13.52 -17.17 1.37
N LEU A 147 12.29 -17.27 0.90
CA LEU A 147 11.43 -16.14 0.53
C LEU A 147 9.95 -16.46 0.79
N ASN A 148 9.09 -15.48 0.68
CA ASN A 148 7.63 -15.70 0.72
C ASN A 148 6.99 -15.17 -0.55
N ALA A 149 5.98 -15.88 -1.06
CA ALA A 149 5.09 -15.36 -2.09
C ALA A 149 3.83 -14.82 -1.42
N PHE A 150 3.19 -13.83 -2.04
CA PHE A 150 1.89 -13.34 -1.55
C PHE A 150 0.92 -13.09 -2.71
N VAL A 151 -0.36 -13.23 -2.39
CA VAL A 151 -1.47 -12.77 -3.22
C VAL A 151 -2.33 -11.86 -2.36
N GLU A 152 -2.68 -10.70 -2.86
CA GLU A 152 -3.37 -9.66 -2.10
C GLU A 152 -4.40 -8.95 -2.96
N ALA A 153 -5.56 -8.63 -2.38
CA ALA A 153 -6.53 -7.74 -2.96
C ALA A 153 -6.85 -6.61 -1.96
N ARG A 154 -6.87 -5.36 -2.43
CA ARG A 154 -7.19 -4.19 -1.62
C ARG A 154 -8.29 -3.36 -2.27
N TYR A 155 -9.16 -2.81 -1.48
CA TYR A 155 -9.97 -1.67 -1.85
C TYR A 155 -9.18 -0.39 -1.57
N MET A 156 -9.05 0.46 -2.55
CA MET A 156 -8.39 1.77 -2.44
C MET A 156 -9.37 2.86 -2.85
N SER A 157 -9.42 3.93 -2.08
CA SER A 157 -10.23 5.12 -2.40
C SER A 157 -9.39 6.38 -2.23
N VAL A 158 -9.17 7.07 -3.34
CA VAL A 158 -8.45 8.35 -3.41
C VAL A 158 -9.48 9.46 -3.38
N GLN A 159 -9.38 10.34 -2.37
CA GLN A 159 -10.34 11.42 -2.14
C GLN A 159 -10.03 12.58 -3.06
N THR A 160 -10.92 12.87 -4.00
CA THR A 160 -10.84 14.04 -4.88
C THR A 160 -11.88 15.09 -4.49
N SER A 161 -11.72 16.34 -4.97
CA SER A 161 -12.69 17.40 -4.68
C SER A 161 -14.02 17.10 -5.38
N GLY A 162 -15.02 16.67 -4.62
CA GLY A 162 -16.37 16.37 -5.10
C GLY A 162 -16.65 14.93 -5.53
N SER A 163 -15.65 14.04 -5.58
CA SER A 163 -15.83 12.60 -5.84
C SER A 163 -14.70 11.78 -5.22
N SER A 164 -14.81 10.46 -5.29
CA SER A 164 -13.72 9.56 -4.94
C SER A 164 -13.37 8.67 -6.13
N LEU A 165 -12.07 8.46 -6.34
CA LEU A 165 -11.56 7.53 -7.32
C LEU A 165 -11.27 6.23 -6.59
N SER A 166 -12.06 5.19 -6.87
CA SER A 166 -11.96 3.90 -6.19
C SER A 166 -11.50 2.81 -7.14
N PHE A 167 -10.59 1.95 -6.66
CA PHE A 167 -10.05 0.85 -7.44
C PHE A 167 -9.64 -0.33 -6.55
N VAL A 168 -9.55 -1.51 -7.15
CA VAL A 168 -9.10 -2.74 -6.50
C VAL A 168 -7.84 -3.25 -7.21
N PRO A 169 -6.64 -3.01 -6.68
CA PRO A 169 -5.44 -3.71 -7.11
C PRO A 169 -5.46 -5.16 -6.59
N ILE A 170 -5.22 -6.10 -7.49
CA ILE A 170 -4.99 -7.51 -7.15
C ILE A 170 -3.51 -7.78 -7.42
N THR A 171 -2.74 -8.02 -6.38
CA THR A 171 -1.28 -8.11 -6.45
C THR A 171 -0.80 -9.54 -6.21
N VAL A 172 0.09 -10.01 -7.04
CA VAL A 172 0.90 -11.21 -6.78
C VAL A 172 2.35 -10.75 -6.65
N GLY A 173 3.05 -11.23 -5.62
CA GLY A 173 4.40 -10.75 -5.37
C GLY A 173 5.24 -11.66 -4.49
N LEU A 174 6.46 -11.19 -4.25
CA LEU A 174 7.47 -11.86 -3.43
C LEU A 174 7.92 -10.94 -2.30
N MET A 175 8.20 -11.54 -1.14
CA MET A 175 8.75 -10.87 0.04
C MET A 175 10.03 -11.57 0.48
N PHE A 176 11.08 -10.80 0.70
CA PHE A 176 12.42 -11.23 1.09
C PHE A 176 12.73 -10.74 2.51
N LYS A 177 13.57 -11.48 3.21
CA LYS A 177 14.18 -11.06 4.48
C LYS A 177 15.47 -10.29 4.24
#